data_c47f86182f5c72fd10fd4fee2925a85c
#
_entry.id   c47f86182f5c72fd10fd4fee2925a85c
#
_cell.length_a   1.000
_cell.length_b   1.000
_cell.length_c   1.000
_cell.angle_alpha   90.00
_cell.angle_beta   90.00
_cell.angle_gamma   90.00
#
_symmetry.space_group_name_H-M   'P 1'
#
loop_
_entity.id
_entity.type
_entity.pdbx_description
1 polymer ?
#
loop_
_entity_poly.entity_id
_entity_poly.type
_entity_poly.pdbx_seq_one_letter_code
_entity_poly.pdbx_strand_id
1 'polypeptide(L)'
;GSEMCIRDRYEAVDEVYTFYQELQGQAFQTTLEDFWTAFQEWAKAPDDSVQQNLVIQKANLFVSRSNAVYTGLSDYQSTINTQISDDIDRINELGNTIFKLNLEIQKVESGNVETAMTLRDERDNALDELASYVDISYKENSDGIVKVSVEGVEFVDEARCYEMGKNRDEITGFVTPYWTHLSDIENGDYDNVFSFTTPISSDLNNDLGELKALILARGDRKATYKDIVGLTSDEYNRSTADSIATGTVSYTHLTLPTTE
;
A
#
# COMPACT_ATOMS: atom_id res chain seq x y z
N GLY A 1 -5.40 -0.64 17.97
CA GLY A 1 -4.30 -0.40 17.03
C GLY A 1 -3.99 -1.62 16.15
N SER A 2 -3.59 -2.78 16.72
CA SER A 2 -3.20 -3.97 15.94
C SER A 2 -4.37 -4.60 15.15
N GLU A 3 -5.58 -4.56 15.68
CA GLU A 3 -6.78 -5.07 14.98
C GLU A 3 -7.13 -4.26 13.72
N MET A 4 -6.75 -2.99 13.66
CA MET A 4 -7.03 -2.10 12.54
C MET A 4 -6.15 -2.44 11.33
N CYS A 5 -4.85 -2.62 11.52
CA CYS A 5 -3.92 -2.98 10.43
C CYS A 5 -4.22 -4.36 9.81
N ILE A 6 -4.60 -5.34 10.65
CA ILE A 6 -5.04 -6.67 10.17
C ILE A 6 -6.32 -6.53 9.35
N ARG A 7 -7.29 -5.74 9.82
CA ARG A 7 -8.55 -5.51 9.10
C ARG A 7 -8.33 -4.82 7.76
N ASP A 8 -7.49 -3.79 7.72
CA ASP A 8 -7.19 -3.05 6.47
C ASP A 8 -6.47 -3.93 5.44
N ARG A 9 -5.59 -4.84 5.90
CA ARG A 9 -5.01 -5.87 5.02
C ARG A 9 -6.05 -6.87 4.52
N TYR A 10 -7.00 -7.28 5.36
CA TYR A 10 -8.10 -8.15 4.94
C TYR A 10 -9.01 -7.43 3.94
N GLU A 11 -9.35 -6.17 4.17
CA GLU A 11 -10.16 -5.37 3.26
C GLU A 11 -9.46 -5.19 1.91
N ALA A 12 -8.15 -4.89 1.89
CA ALA A 12 -7.37 -4.82 0.66
C ALA A 12 -7.30 -6.16 -0.09
N VAL A 13 -7.14 -7.27 0.63
CA VAL A 13 -7.13 -8.62 0.03
C VAL A 13 -8.52 -8.99 -0.48
N ASP A 14 -9.59 -8.65 0.24
CA ASP A 14 -10.97 -8.94 -0.15
C ASP A 14 -11.38 -8.12 -1.38
N GLU A 15 -10.96 -6.86 -1.45
CA GLU A 15 -11.19 -5.99 -2.60
C GLU A 15 -10.48 -6.52 -3.85
N VAL A 16 -9.24 -6.96 -3.72
CA VAL A 16 -8.51 -7.61 -4.81
C VAL A 16 -9.14 -8.94 -5.20
N TYR A 17 -9.61 -9.75 -4.23
CA TYR A 17 -10.33 -11.00 -4.48
C TYR A 17 -11.64 -10.74 -5.24
N THR A 18 -12.32 -9.66 -4.91
CA THR A 18 -13.52 -9.16 -5.59
C THR A 18 -13.23 -8.84 -7.07
N PHE A 19 -12.09 -8.23 -7.40
CA PHE A 19 -11.68 -8.00 -8.79
C PHE A 19 -11.57 -9.29 -9.61
N TYR A 20 -11.13 -10.40 -9.01
CA TYR A 20 -11.09 -11.68 -9.71
C TYR A 20 -12.46 -12.34 -9.87
N GLN A 21 -13.38 -12.10 -8.94
CA GLN A 21 -14.72 -12.70 -8.97
C GLN A 21 -15.77 -11.84 -9.71
N GLU A 22 -15.74 -10.51 -9.50
CA GLU A 22 -16.81 -9.60 -9.95
C GLU A 22 -16.65 -9.06 -11.37
N LEU A 23 -15.52 -9.24 -12.04
CA LEU A 23 -15.38 -8.81 -13.42
C LEU A 23 -16.36 -9.57 -14.33
N GLN A 24 -17.64 -9.26 -14.14
CA GLN A 24 -18.79 -9.58 -15.01
C GLN A 24 -19.16 -11.07 -15.13
N GLY A 25 -19.30 -11.79 -14.01
CA GLY A 25 -20.09 -13.05 -14.01
C GLY A 25 -19.41 -14.28 -14.62
N GLN A 26 -18.17 -14.18 -15.06
CA GLN A 26 -17.32 -15.32 -15.38
C GLN A 26 -15.93 -15.09 -14.78
N ALA A 27 -15.54 -15.96 -13.85
CA ALA A 27 -14.22 -15.92 -13.25
C ALA A 27 -13.13 -16.02 -14.35
N PHE A 28 -12.02 -15.34 -14.18
CA PHE A 28 -10.84 -15.43 -15.06
C PHE A 28 -10.45 -16.90 -15.34
N GLN A 29 -10.49 -17.73 -14.29
CA GLN A 29 -10.22 -19.16 -14.36
C GLN A 29 -11.15 -19.88 -15.35
N THR A 30 -12.44 -19.58 -15.35
CA THR A 30 -13.41 -20.19 -16.27
C THR A 30 -13.10 -19.86 -17.73
N THR A 31 -12.65 -18.64 -18.02
CA THR A 31 -12.29 -18.26 -19.40
C THR A 31 -11.03 -18.98 -19.88
N LEU A 32 -10.08 -19.25 -19.01
CA LEU A 32 -8.90 -20.05 -19.32
C LEU A 32 -9.26 -21.53 -19.55
N GLU A 33 -10.10 -22.11 -18.70
CA GLU A 33 -10.60 -23.47 -18.83
C GLU A 33 -11.40 -23.67 -20.13
N ASP A 34 -12.26 -22.72 -20.45
CA ASP A 34 -13.03 -22.71 -21.71
C ASP A 34 -12.11 -22.64 -22.95
N PHE A 35 -11.09 -21.78 -22.90
CA PHE A 35 -10.11 -21.68 -23.98
C PHE A 35 -9.33 -22.96 -24.13
N TRP A 36 -8.87 -23.58 -23.05
CA TRP A 36 -8.17 -24.85 -23.05
C TRP A 36 -9.06 -25.99 -23.62
N THR A 37 -10.32 -26.04 -23.18
CA THR A 37 -11.29 -27.04 -23.66
C THR A 37 -11.55 -26.89 -25.18
N ALA A 38 -11.73 -25.66 -25.66
CA ALA A 38 -11.90 -25.39 -27.08
C ALA A 38 -10.68 -25.87 -27.90
N PHE A 39 -9.48 -25.69 -27.36
CA PHE A 39 -8.23 -26.15 -27.98
C PHE A 39 -8.17 -27.67 -28.06
N GLN A 40 -8.58 -28.40 -27.02
CA GLN A 40 -8.62 -29.83 -26.97
C GLN A 40 -9.65 -30.41 -27.97
N GLU A 41 -10.82 -29.76 -28.12
CA GLU A 41 -11.83 -30.19 -29.09
C GLU A 41 -11.36 -29.95 -30.53
N TRP A 42 -10.73 -28.81 -30.81
CA TRP A 42 -10.13 -28.57 -32.13
C TRP A 42 -9.03 -29.57 -32.47
N ALA A 43 -8.19 -29.97 -31.49
CA ALA A 43 -7.14 -30.97 -31.70
C ALA A 43 -7.69 -32.34 -32.18
N LYS A 44 -8.95 -32.67 -31.86
CA LYS A 44 -9.61 -33.90 -32.32
C LYS A 44 -10.08 -33.83 -33.79
N ALA A 45 -10.36 -32.63 -34.29
CA ALA A 45 -10.83 -32.37 -35.64
C ALA A 45 -10.18 -31.09 -36.21
N PRO A 46 -8.88 -31.10 -36.57
CA PRO A 46 -8.12 -29.93 -36.97
C PRO A 46 -8.66 -29.19 -38.21
N ASP A 47 -9.34 -29.90 -39.10
CA ASP A 47 -9.90 -29.34 -40.32
C ASP A 47 -11.31 -28.74 -40.14
N ASP A 48 -11.90 -28.86 -38.95
CA ASP A 48 -13.21 -28.31 -38.65
C ASP A 48 -13.14 -26.80 -38.42
N SER A 49 -13.67 -26.04 -39.37
CA SER A 49 -13.70 -24.56 -39.30
C SER A 49 -14.56 -24.02 -38.16
N VAL A 50 -15.55 -24.79 -37.68
CA VAL A 50 -16.38 -24.38 -36.52
C VAL A 50 -15.54 -24.44 -35.26
N GLN A 51 -14.76 -25.50 -35.06
CA GLN A 51 -13.86 -25.64 -33.92
C GLN A 51 -12.74 -24.59 -33.96
N GLN A 52 -12.16 -24.29 -35.11
CA GLN A 52 -11.19 -23.21 -35.29
C GLN A 52 -11.76 -21.84 -34.83
N ASN A 53 -12.98 -21.53 -35.29
CA ASN A 53 -13.65 -20.28 -34.93
C ASN A 53 -13.97 -20.24 -33.42
N LEU A 54 -14.34 -21.35 -32.81
CA LEU A 54 -14.60 -21.42 -31.36
C LEU A 54 -13.34 -21.14 -30.55
N VAL A 55 -12.19 -21.72 -30.94
CA VAL A 55 -10.89 -21.43 -30.31
C VAL A 55 -10.56 -19.95 -30.39
N ILE A 56 -10.75 -19.30 -31.55
CA ILE A 56 -10.49 -17.88 -31.72
C ILE A 56 -11.40 -17.03 -30.82
N GLN A 57 -12.69 -17.39 -30.73
CA GLN A 57 -13.62 -16.68 -29.85
C GLN A 57 -13.24 -16.80 -28.37
N LYS A 58 -12.87 -18.02 -27.91
CA LYS A 58 -12.46 -18.25 -26.54
C LYS A 58 -11.12 -17.59 -26.23
N ALA A 59 -10.16 -17.57 -27.17
CA ALA A 59 -8.91 -16.85 -27.06
C ALA A 59 -9.15 -15.33 -26.90
N ASN A 60 -9.99 -14.75 -27.74
CA ASN A 60 -10.34 -13.33 -27.66
C ASN A 60 -11.00 -12.98 -26.32
N LEU A 61 -11.89 -13.84 -25.82
CA LEU A 61 -12.52 -13.65 -24.52
C LEU A 61 -11.48 -13.71 -23.38
N PHE A 62 -10.59 -14.69 -23.41
CA PHE A 62 -9.52 -14.82 -22.43
C PHE A 62 -8.59 -13.61 -22.42
N VAL A 63 -8.14 -13.13 -23.61
CA VAL A 63 -7.29 -11.92 -23.71
C VAL A 63 -8.02 -10.68 -23.18
N SER A 64 -9.30 -10.52 -23.55
CA SER A 64 -10.10 -9.39 -23.06
C SER A 64 -10.24 -9.40 -21.53
N ARG A 65 -10.43 -10.58 -20.93
CA ARG A 65 -10.49 -10.74 -19.47
C ARG A 65 -9.14 -10.47 -18.79
N SER A 66 -8.06 -11.00 -19.38
CA SER A 66 -6.71 -10.75 -18.88
C SER A 66 -6.40 -9.25 -18.84
N ASN A 67 -6.74 -8.53 -19.89
CA ASN A 67 -6.56 -7.08 -19.94
C ASN A 67 -7.44 -6.35 -18.91
N ALA A 68 -8.67 -6.78 -18.71
CA ALA A 68 -9.56 -6.17 -17.72
C ALA A 68 -9.03 -6.37 -16.28
N VAL A 69 -8.55 -7.56 -15.94
CA VAL A 69 -7.92 -7.84 -14.64
C VAL A 69 -6.68 -6.99 -14.45
N TYR A 70 -5.79 -6.93 -15.45
CA TYR A 70 -4.59 -6.12 -15.39
C TYR A 70 -4.91 -4.63 -15.16
N THR A 71 -5.87 -4.09 -15.92
CA THR A 71 -6.28 -2.69 -15.77
C THR A 71 -6.86 -2.44 -14.37
N GLY A 72 -7.76 -3.31 -13.90
CA GLY A 72 -8.35 -3.16 -12.57
C GLY A 72 -7.30 -3.18 -11.44
N LEU A 73 -6.32 -4.08 -11.50
CA LEU A 73 -5.22 -4.15 -10.53
C LEU A 73 -4.31 -2.91 -10.61
N SER A 74 -4.01 -2.43 -11.81
CA SER A 74 -3.20 -1.24 -12.02
C SER A 74 -3.89 0.01 -11.49
N ASP A 75 -5.19 0.14 -11.72
CA ASP A 75 -6.01 1.26 -11.23
C ASP A 75 -6.11 1.21 -9.69
N TYR A 76 -6.29 0.02 -9.11
CA TYR A 76 -6.29 -0.18 -7.67
C TYR A 76 -4.96 0.22 -7.03
N GLN A 77 -3.83 -0.25 -7.59
CA GLN A 77 -2.49 0.16 -7.15
C GLN A 77 -2.29 1.68 -7.21
N SER A 78 -2.79 2.32 -8.27
CA SER A 78 -2.73 3.77 -8.43
C SER A 78 -3.56 4.50 -7.37
N THR A 79 -4.74 3.97 -7.06
CA THR A 79 -5.63 4.51 -6.01
C THR A 79 -4.97 4.45 -4.65
N ILE A 80 -4.43 3.28 -4.26
CA ILE A 80 -3.68 3.13 -3.00
C ILE A 80 -2.48 4.08 -2.96
N ASN A 81 -1.75 4.23 -4.06
CA ASN A 81 -0.60 5.14 -4.10
C ASN A 81 -1.01 6.62 -3.91
N THR A 82 -2.19 7.01 -4.39
CA THR A 82 -2.75 8.34 -4.13
C THR A 82 -3.12 8.49 -2.65
N GLN A 83 -3.79 7.50 -2.07
CA GLN A 83 -4.14 7.49 -0.65
C GLN A 83 -2.89 7.58 0.23
N ILE A 84 -1.83 6.82 -0.05
CA ILE A 84 -0.53 6.95 0.64
C ILE A 84 -0.02 8.39 0.60
N SER A 85 -0.13 9.06 -0.55
CA SER A 85 0.30 10.45 -0.68
C SER A 85 -0.55 11.39 0.17
N ASP A 86 -1.86 11.20 0.19
CA ASP A 86 -2.80 12.04 0.96
C ASP A 86 -2.63 11.80 2.46
N ASP A 87 -2.40 10.57 2.88
CA ASP A 87 -2.13 10.21 4.29
C ASP A 87 -0.84 10.87 4.81
N ILE A 88 0.23 10.91 3.99
CA ILE A 88 1.46 11.61 4.36
C ILE A 88 1.19 13.11 4.59
N ASP A 89 0.39 13.74 3.72
CA ASP A 89 0.00 15.14 3.91
C ASP A 89 -0.81 15.32 5.19
N ARG A 90 -1.75 14.42 5.46
CA ARG A 90 -2.58 14.46 6.67
C ARG A 90 -1.76 14.27 7.94
N ILE A 91 -0.80 13.34 7.95
CA ILE A 91 0.14 13.15 9.06
C ILE A 91 0.93 14.44 9.34
N ASN A 92 1.45 15.09 8.30
CA ASN A 92 2.17 16.36 8.44
C ASN A 92 1.27 17.47 8.99
N GLU A 93 0.02 17.56 8.55
CA GLU A 93 -0.97 18.51 9.09
C GLU A 93 -1.25 18.25 10.57
N LEU A 94 -1.43 16.99 10.97
CA LEU A 94 -1.67 16.60 12.37
C LEU A 94 -0.47 16.93 13.24
N GLY A 95 0.75 16.63 12.79
CA GLY A 95 1.97 17.01 13.49
C GLY A 95 2.09 18.51 13.72
N ASN A 96 1.83 19.31 12.69
CA ASN A 96 1.81 20.77 12.78
C ASN A 96 0.69 21.28 13.70
N THR A 97 -0.47 20.61 13.72
CA THR A 97 -1.58 20.96 14.61
C THR A 97 -1.22 20.68 16.06
N ILE A 98 -0.66 19.51 16.36
CA ILE A 98 -0.19 19.17 17.71
C ILE A 98 0.87 20.16 18.18
N PHE A 99 1.83 20.53 17.33
CA PHE A 99 2.85 21.54 17.65
C PHE A 99 2.24 22.90 17.99
N LYS A 100 1.29 23.39 17.19
CA LYS A 100 0.58 24.67 17.47
C LYS A 100 -0.19 24.63 18.77
N LEU A 101 -0.94 23.54 19.01
CA LEU A 101 -1.70 23.34 20.25
C LEU A 101 -0.78 23.29 21.48
N ASN A 102 0.40 22.65 21.38
CA ASN A 102 1.40 22.67 22.43
C ASN A 102 1.78 24.10 22.82
N LEU A 103 2.07 24.98 21.84
CA LEU A 103 2.44 26.37 22.09
C LEU A 103 1.29 27.18 22.71
N GLU A 104 0.06 26.93 22.28
CA GLU A 104 -1.12 27.61 22.83
C GLU A 104 -1.42 27.15 24.26
N ILE A 105 -1.33 25.86 24.55
CA ILE A 105 -1.48 25.30 25.90
C ILE A 105 -0.42 25.87 26.81
N GLN A 106 0.85 25.85 26.43
CA GLN A 106 1.94 26.43 27.20
C GLN A 106 1.68 27.89 27.51
N LYS A 107 1.21 28.69 26.56
CA LYS A 107 0.91 30.10 26.72
C LYS A 107 -0.22 30.35 27.73
N VAL A 108 -1.29 29.55 27.70
CA VAL A 108 -2.44 29.66 28.62
C VAL A 108 -2.05 29.22 30.01
N GLU A 109 -1.30 28.14 30.14
CA GLU A 109 -0.98 27.50 31.43
C GLU A 109 0.27 28.08 32.11
N SER A 110 1.09 28.88 31.40
CA SER A 110 2.33 29.47 31.94
C SER A 110 2.15 30.33 33.18
N GLY A 111 0.93 30.82 33.43
CA GLY A 111 0.58 31.63 34.61
C GLY A 111 0.02 30.85 35.80
N ASN A 112 -0.16 29.54 35.71
CA ASN A 112 -0.84 28.68 36.71
C ASN A 112 -2.25 29.18 37.12
N VAL A 113 -2.92 29.96 36.28
CA VAL A 113 -4.20 30.60 36.57
C VAL A 113 -5.36 29.86 35.93
N GLU A 114 -5.12 29.16 34.81
CA GLU A 114 -6.16 28.54 33.99
C GLU A 114 -5.65 27.24 33.34
N THR A 115 -6.52 26.25 33.16
CA THR A 115 -6.21 25.00 32.45
C THR A 115 -6.78 25.07 31.07
N ALA A 116 -5.98 24.79 30.06
CA ALA A 116 -6.38 24.84 28.64
C ALA A 116 -7.13 23.57 28.21
N MET A 117 -8.23 23.20 28.91
CA MET A 117 -8.90 21.88 28.71
C MET A 117 -9.35 21.65 27.26
N THR A 118 -9.98 22.65 26.64
CA THR A 118 -10.45 22.53 25.24
C THR A 118 -9.28 22.29 24.28
N LEU A 119 -8.17 23.01 24.45
CA LEU A 119 -6.99 22.83 23.60
C LEU A 119 -6.33 21.46 23.83
N ARG A 120 -6.37 20.97 25.07
CA ARG A 120 -5.89 19.62 25.38
C ARG A 120 -6.75 18.56 24.74
N ASP A 121 -8.08 18.70 24.79
CA ASP A 121 -9.02 17.80 24.13
C ASP A 121 -8.83 17.79 22.60
N GLU A 122 -8.59 18.96 21.99
CA GLU A 122 -8.27 19.07 20.56
C GLU A 122 -6.94 18.39 20.22
N ARG A 123 -5.92 18.54 21.08
CA ARG A 123 -4.63 17.87 20.91
C ARG A 123 -4.75 16.35 21.04
N ASP A 124 -5.51 15.88 22.01
CA ASP A 124 -5.73 14.46 22.23
C ASP A 124 -6.48 13.82 21.02
N ASN A 125 -7.47 14.52 20.46
CA ASN A 125 -8.12 14.10 19.22
C ASN A 125 -7.13 14.04 18.05
N ALA A 126 -6.22 15.00 17.92
CA ALA A 126 -5.20 14.98 16.86
C ALA A 126 -4.18 13.84 17.06
N LEU A 127 -3.84 13.51 18.31
CA LEU A 127 -2.99 12.35 18.64
C LEU A 127 -3.69 11.03 18.32
N ASP A 128 -4.97 10.90 18.65
CA ASP A 128 -5.77 9.70 18.35
C ASP A 128 -5.91 9.49 16.83
N GLU A 129 -6.15 10.58 16.08
CA GLU A 129 -6.19 10.52 14.63
C GLU A 129 -4.81 10.14 14.04
N LEU A 130 -3.73 10.73 14.53
CA LEU A 130 -2.37 10.39 14.09
C LEU A 130 -2.03 8.92 14.36
N ALA A 131 -2.45 8.39 15.51
CA ALA A 131 -2.26 6.98 15.88
C ALA A 131 -3.00 6.00 14.96
N SER A 132 -4.00 6.44 14.19
CA SER A 132 -4.65 5.60 13.19
C SER A 132 -3.78 5.40 11.94
N TYR A 133 -3.01 6.40 11.57
CA TYR A 133 -2.14 6.35 10.38
C TYR A 133 -0.80 5.66 10.62
N VAL A 134 -0.18 5.85 11.79
CA VAL A 134 1.19 5.42 12.09
C VAL A 134 1.34 4.98 13.54
N ASP A 135 2.38 4.19 13.83
CA ASP A 135 2.75 3.88 15.21
C ASP A 135 3.35 5.11 15.88
N ILE A 136 2.70 5.56 16.97
CA ILE A 136 3.15 6.73 17.72
C ILE A 136 3.50 6.37 19.16
N SER A 137 4.47 7.10 19.68
CA SER A 137 4.69 7.20 21.11
C SER A 137 4.80 8.68 21.50
N TYR A 138 4.22 9.05 22.63
CA TYR A 138 4.28 10.44 23.06
C TYR A 138 4.47 10.58 24.55
N LYS A 139 5.04 11.71 24.95
CA LYS A 139 5.27 12.06 26.35
C LYS A 139 5.07 13.55 26.57
N GLU A 140 4.25 13.91 27.58
CA GLU A 140 4.10 15.28 28.02
C GLU A 140 5.19 15.65 29.03
N ASN A 141 5.77 16.84 28.89
CA ASN A 141 6.74 17.41 29.83
C ASN A 141 6.04 18.23 30.92
N SER A 142 6.84 18.81 31.86
CA SER A 142 6.33 19.66 32.96
C SER A 142 5.65 20.93 32.48
N ASP A 143 5.92 21.39 31.28
CA ASP A 143 5.42 22.64 30.70
C ASP A 143 4.16 22.43 29.86
N GLY A 144 3.58 21.22 29.88
CA GLY A 144 2.39 20.85 29.12
C GLY A 144 2.62 20.56 27.63
N ILE A 145 3.88 20.50 27.19
CA ILE A 145 4.25 20.19 25.81
C ILE A 145 4.31 18.69 25.62
N VAL A 146 3.62 18.19 24.63
CA VAL A 146 3.68 16.78 24.19
C VAL A 146 4.72 16.65 23.08
N LYS A 147 5.73 15.80 23.32
CA LYS A 147 6.66 15.31 22.30
C LYS A 147 6.12 14.05 21.70
N VAL A 148 6.16 13.95 20.38
CA VAL A 148 5.64 12.79 19.63
C VAL A 148 6.75 12.18 18.80
N SER A 149 6.89 10.86 18.87
CA SER A 149 7.71 10.08 17.95
C SER A 149 6.81 9.20 17.09
N VAL A 150 7.15 9.08 15.82
CA VAL A 150 6.48 8.20 14.83
C VAL A 150 7.47 7.15 14.38
N GLU A 151 7.09 5.87 14.44
CA GLU A 151 7.97 4.73 14.13
C GLU A 151 9.33 4.81 14.89
N GLY A 152 9.31 5.37 16.11
CA GLY A 152 10.50 5.56 16.95
C GLY A 152 11.36 6.78 16.62
N VAL A 153 11.03 7.54 15.57
CA VAL A 153 11.73 8.78 15.16
C VAL A 153 10.99 10.00 15.70
N GLU A 154 11.71 11.01 16.16
CA GLU A 154 11.13 12.26 16.70
C GLU A 154 10.39 13.00 15.57
N PHE A 155 9.09 13.26 15.81
CA PHE A 155 8.19 13.89 14.85
C PHE A 155 7.76 15.29 15.30
N VAL A 156 7.36 15.46 16.57
CA VAL A 156 7.05 16.75 17.17
C VAL A 156 7.87 16.92 18.43
N ASP A 157 8.65 17.97 18.49
CA ASP A 157 9.42 18.37 19.67
C ASP A 157 8.97 19.75 20.22
N GLU A 158 9.74 20.32 21.14
CA GLU A 158 9.46 21.62 21.73
C GLU A 158 9.67 22.79 20.76
N ALA A 159 10.49 22.58 19.71
CA ALA A 159 10.93 23.64 18.82
C ALA A 159 10.24 23.59 17.45
N ARG A 160 9.83 22.41 17.01
CA ARG A 160 9.28 22.20 15.65
C ARG A 160 8.51 20.90 15.49
N CYS A 161 7.81 20.81 14.37
CA CYS A 161 7.36 19.57 13.77
C CYS A 161 8.30 19.22 12.61
N TYR A 162 8.75 17.95 12.54
CA TYR A 162 9.56 17.43 11.44
C TYR A 162 8.62 16.84 10.39
N GLU A 163 8.81 17.22 9.13
CA GLU A 163 7.91 16.77 8.06
C GLU A 163 8.40 15.46 7.43
N MET A 164 7.44 14.61 7.10
CA MET A 164 7.67 13.49 6.18
C MET A 164 7.68 13.99 4.75
N GLY A 165 8.71 13.64 4.00
CA GLY A 165 8.80 13.86 2.56
C GLY A 165 8.19 12.71 1.77
N LYS A 166 7.98 12.94 0.47
CA LYS A 166 7.45 11.98 -0.50
C LYS A 166 8.51 11.72 -1.57
N ASN A 167 9.17 10.58 -1.51
CA ASN A 167 10.04 10.13 -2.59
C ASN A 167 9.19 9.40 -3.61
N ARG A 168 9.14 9.91 -4.84
CA ARG A 168 8.40 9.29 -5.96
C ARG A 168 9.38 8.59 -6.89
N ASP A 169 9.25 7.28 -6.97
CA ASP A 169 10.00 6.48 -7.93
C ASP A 169 9.67 6.88 -9.37
N GLU A 170 10.68 7.14 -10.19
CA GLU A 170 10.51 7.64 -11.57
C GLU A 170 9.88 6.60 -12.52
N ILE A 171 10.06 5.32 -12.24
CA ILE A 171 9.61 4.22 -13.11
C ILE A 171 8.19 3.80 -12.77
N THR A 172 7.93 3.59 -11.48
CA THR A 172 6.63 3.08 -11.00
C THR A 172 5.65 4.21 -10.68
N GLY A 173 6.17 5.39 -10.34
CA GLY A 173 5.39 6.50 -9.79
C GLY A 173 4.98 6.29 -8.33
N PHE A 174 5.49 5.24 -7.68
CA PHE A 174 5.15 4.93 -6.29
C PHE A 174 5.77 5.92 -5.33
N VAL A 175 4.97 6.34 -4.35
CA VAL A 175 5.38 7.26 -3.29
C VAL A 175 5.88 6.46 -2.09
N THR A 176 7.06 6.79 -1.60
CA THR A 176 7.64 6.25 -0.36
C THR A 176 7.87 7.39 0.63
N PRO A 177 7.32 7.32 1.86
CA PRO A 177 7.57 8.33 2.87
C PRO A 177 8.99 8.24 3.42
N TYR A 178 9.62 9.39 3.60
CA TYR A 178 10.95 9.49 4.18
C TYR A 178 11.06 10.67 5.16
N TRP A 179 12.03 10.64 6.06
CA TRP A 179 12.31 11.72 7.01
C TRP A 179 13.17 12.80 6.34
N THR A 180 12.60 13.99 6.15
CA THR A 180 13.31 15.10 5.47
C THR A 180 14.55 15.58 6.24
N HIS A 181 14.52 15.50 7.56
CA HIS A 181 15.60 15.99 8.44
C HIS A 181 16.73 14.97 8.66
N LEU A 182 16.52 13.70 8.28
CA LEU A 182 17.52 12.63 8.38
C LEU A 182 18.12 12.27 7.02
N SER A 183 17.45 12.65 5.93
CA SER A 183 17.81 12.29 4.57
C SER A 183 18.80 13.28 3.92
N ASP A 184 19.71 12.78 3.11
CA ASP A 184 20.57 13.56 2.22
C ASP A 184 20.02 13.53 0.79
N ILE A 185 19.03 14.39 0.54
CA ILE A 185 18.28 14.44 -0.73
C ILE A 185 19.19 14.79 -1.90
N GLU A 186 20.24 15.61 -1.66
CA GLU A 186 21.18 16.02 -2.73
C GLU A 186 22.00 14.84 -3.26
N ASN A 187 22.30 13.87 -2.40
CA ASN A 187 22.99 12.64 -2.76
C ASN A 187 22.05 11.47 -3.06
N GLY A 188 20.73 11.68 -2.97
CA GLY A 188 19.73 10.63 -3.20
C GLY A 188 19.63 9.59 -2.10
N ASP A 189 20.13 9.91 -0.90
CA ASP A 189 20.05 9.04 0.29
C ASP A 189 18.80 9.41 1.10
N TYR A 190 17.79 8.53 1.05
CA TYR A 190 16.51 8.71 1.71
C TYR A 190 16.40 7.81 2.94
N ASP A 191 16.24 8.41 4.10
CA ASP A 191 15.91 7.69 5.33
C ASP A 191 14.39 7.43 5.39
N ASN A 192 13.99 6.25 4.93
CA ASN A 192 12.58 5.87 4.80
C ASN A 192 11.92 5.72 6.17
N VAL A 193 10.66 6.16 6.30
CA VAL A 193 9.88 6.05 7.54
C VAL A 193 9.71 4.59 7.95
N PHE A 194 9.50 3.69 6.98
CA PHE A 194 9.30 2.27 7.23
C PHE A 194 10.44 1.42 6.68
N SER A 195 10.85 0.42 7.48
CA SER A 195 11.75 -0.63 7.03
C SER A 195 10.99 -1.96 6.93
N PHE A 196 11.00 -2.57 5.75
CA PHE A 196 10.37 -3.86 5.49
C PHE A 196 11.38 -5.02 5.47
N THR A 197 12.55 -4.83 6.07
CA THR A 197 13.57 -5.88 6.20
C THR A 197 13.21 -6.92 7.25
N THR A 198 12.41 -6.56 8.23
CA THR A 198 11.90 -7.45 9.28
C THR A 198 10.50 -7.92 8.90
N PRO A 199 10.17 -9.21 9.08
CA PRO A 199 8.81 -9.70 8.88
C PRO A 199 7.80 -8.90 9.73
N ILE A 200 6.65 -8.58 9.14
CA ILE A 200 5.59 -7.86 9.83
C ILE A 200 4.67 -8.88 10.49
N SER A 201 4.53 -8.78 11.80
CA SER A 201 3.62 -9.63 12.57
C SER A 201 3.16 -8.94 13.85
N SER A 202 1.97 -9.32 14.32
CA SER A 202 1.42 -8.84 15.59
C SER A 202 2.28 -9.25 16.79
N ASP A 203 2.98 -10.38 16.71
CA ASP A 203 3.91 -10.84 17.75
C ASP A 203 5.11 -9.90 17.93
N LEU A 204 5.51 -9.23 16.84
CA LEU A 204 6.59 -8.22 16.85
C LEU A 204 6.06 -6.81 17.14
N ASN A 205 4.75 -6.63 17.23
CA ASN A 205 4.07 -5.35 17.42
C ASN A 205 4.53 -4.27 16.40
N ASN A 206 4.81 -4.70 15.16
CA ASN A 206 5.27 -3.83 14.07
C ASN A 206 4.26 -3.74 12.92
N ASP A 207 3.02 -4.20 13.14
CA ASP A 207 1.90 -4.21 12.21
C ASP A 207 0.90 -3.06 12.46
N LEU A 208 1.38 -1.95 13.03
CA LEU A 208 0.55 -0.80 13.40
C LEU A 208 0.52 0.27 12.30
N GLY A 209 -0.64 0.91 12.14
CA GLY A 209 -0.86 2.07 11.29
C GLY A 209 -1.33 1.76 9.87
N GLU A 210 -2.30 2.56 9.40
CA GLU A 210 -2.90 2.45 8.07
C GLU A 210 -1.88 2.67 6.95
N LEU A 211 -1.01 3.68 7.09
CA LEU A 211 -0.02 4.03 6.07
C LEU A 211 0.93 2.86 5.75
N LYS A 212 1.39 2.14 6.76
CA LYS A 212 2.23 0.95 6.59
C LYS A 212 1.47 -0.17 5.87
N ALA A 213 0.19 -0.39 6.25
CA ALA A 213 -0.68 -1.39 5.63
C ALA A 213 -0.92 -1.08 4.14
N LEU A 214 -1.18 0.18 3.78
CA LEU A 214 -1.36 0.61 2.40
C LEU A 214 -0.10 0.42 1.55
N ILE A 215 1.08 0.75 2.07
CA ILE A 215 2.35 0.53 1.36
C ILE A 215 2.56 -0.96 1.10
N LEU A 216 2.25 -1.82 2.06
CA LEU A 216 2.32 -3.27 1.88
C LEU A 216 1.29 -3.79 0.87
N ALA A 217 0.05 -3.28 0.93
CA ALA A 217 -1.01 -3.66 -0.01
C ALA A 217 -0.70 -3.23 -1.44
N ARG A 218 -0.13 -2.03 -1.63
CA ARG A 218 0.32 -1.55 -2.95
C ARG A 218 1.50 -2.36 -3.49
N GLY A 219 2.40 -2.81 -2.60
CA GLY A 219 3.69 -3.38 -2.93
C GLY A 219 4.79 -2.32 -3.10
N ASP A 220 6.03 -2.76 -3.03
CA ASP A 220 7.23 -1.91 -3.12
C ASP A 220 7.63 -1.62 -4.57
N ARG A 221 7.28 -2.50 -5.50
CA ARG A 221 7.64 -2.42 -6.93
C ARG A 221 6.58 -3.09 -7.80
N LYS A 222 6.61 -2.79 -9.10
CA LYS A 222 5.86 -3.57 -10.08
C LYS A 222 6.50 -4.95 -10.22
N ALA A 223 5.68 -6.00 -10.32
CA ALA A 223 6.16 -7.34 -10.55
C ALA A 223 6.89 -7.45 -11.89
N THR A 224 7.87 -8.32 -11.95
CA THR A 224 8.65 -8.63 -13.13
C THR A 224 8.60 -10.13 -13.42
N TYR A 225 9.04 -10.53 -14.62
CA TYR A 225 9.14 -11.96 -14.96
C TYR A 225 10.00 -12.76 -13.97
N LYS A 226 10.92 -12.11 -13.27
CA LYS A 226 11.77 -12.76 -12.25
C LYS A 226 11.00 -13.22 -11.02
N ASP A 227 9.81 -12.67 -10.84
CA ASP A 227 8.91 -13.05 -9.74
C ASP A 227 8.10 -14.30 -10.09
N ILE A 228 8.13 -14.74 -11.35
CA ILE A 228 7.49 -15.98 -11.83
C ILE A 228 8.47 -17.12 -11.63
N VAL A 229 8.19 -17.97 -10.65
CA VAL A 229 9.03 -19.13 -10.34
C VAL A 229 9.04 -20.12 -11.51
N GLY A 230 10.24 -20.45 -11.99
CA GLY A 230 10.43 -21.45 -13.04
C GLY A 230 10.56 -20.92 -14.46
N LEU A 231 10.41 -19.60 -14.69
CA LEU A 231 10.69 -19.02 -16.00
C LEU A 231 12.21 -18.82 -16.21
N THR A 232 12.70 -19.30 -17.35
CA THR A 232 14.07 -19.04 -17.78
C THR A 232 14.19 -17.71 -18.53
N SER A 233 15.42 -17.13 -18.60
CA SER A 233 15.66 -15.91 -19.35
C SER A 233 15.28 -16.01 -20.84
N ASP A 234 15.33 -17.23 -21.42
CA ASP A 234 14.98 -17.46 -22.82
C ASP A 234 13.46 -17.46 -23.04
N GLU A 235 12.69 -17.95 -22.07
CA GLU A 235 11.23 -17.90 -22.08
C GLU A 235 10.73 -16.48 -21.90
N TYR A 236 11.40 -15.67 -21.07
CA TYR A 236 11.13 -14.24 -20.93
C TYR A 236 11.32 -13.47 -22.25
N ASN A 237 12.44 -13.68 -22.94
CA ASN A 237 12.74 -12.98 -24.19
C ASN A 237 11.77 -13.32 -25.33
N ARG A 238 11.03 -14.42 -25.22
CA ARG A 238 10.02 -14.84 -26.19
C ARG A 238 8.62 -14.33 -25.86
N SER A 239 8.37 -13.90 -24.64
CA SER A 239 7.06 -13.47 -24.21
C SER A 239 6.92 -11.95 -24.34
N THR A 240 6.12 -11.54 -25.31
CA THR A 240 5.51 -10.19 -25.31
C THR A 240 4.40 -10.06 -24.25
N ALA A 241 4.21 -11.10 -23.43
CA ALA A 241 3.24 -11.18 -22.35
C ALA A 241 3.71 -10.55 -21.02
N ASP A 242 4.80 -9.81 -21.04
CA ASP A 242 5.45 -9.22 -19.88
C ASP A 242 4.50 -8.39 -18.99
N SER A 243 3.60 -7.63 -19.60
CA SER A 243 2.64 -6.79 -18.87
C SER A 243 1.51 -7.57 -18.17
N ILE A 244 1.08 -8.70 -18.74
CA ILE A 244 -0.01 -9.51 -18.18
C ILE A 244 0.53 -10.37 -17.03
N ALA A 245 1.68 -11.01 -17.25
CA ALA A 245 2.35 -11.80 -16.22
C ALA A 245 2.73 -10.95 -15.01
N THR A 246 3.21 -9.73 -15.23
CA THR A 246 3.61 -8.80 -14.18
C THR A 246 2.45 -8.41 -13.27
N GLY A 247 1.29 -8.08 -13.81
CA GLY A 247 0.10 -7.76 -13.00
C GLY A 247 -0.35 -8.95 -12.13
N THR A 248 -0.37 -10.16 -12.70
CA THR A 248 -0.82 -11.36 -11.99
C THR A 248 0.12 -11.78 -10.87
N VAL A 249 1.43 -11.62 -11.04
CA VAL A 249 2.43 -12.00 -10.02
C VAL A 249 2.47 -11.01 -8.86
N SER A 250 2.36 -9.70 -9.11
CA SER A 250 2.22 -8.72 -8.03
C SER A 250 1.09 -9.08 -7.08
N TYR A 251 -0.02 -9.55 -7.64
CA TYR A 251 -1.19 -9.95 -6.89
C TYR A 251 -0.95 -11.20 -6.04
N THR A 252 -0.34 -12.26 -6.58
CA THR A 252 -0.10 -13.50 -5.84
C THR A 252 0.85 -13.32 -4.66
N HIS A 253 1.83 -12.44 -4.76
CA HIS A 253 2.72 -12.10 -3.63
C HIS A 253 2.03 -11.31 -2.51
N LEU A 254 1.00 -10.52 -2.84
CA LEU A 254 0.22 -9.77 -1.85
C LEU A 254 -0.81 -10.64 -1.11
N THR A 255 -1.28 -11.74 -1.71
CA THR A 255 -2.44 -12.50 -1.23
C THR A 255 -2.13 -13.84 -0.58
N LEU A 256 -0.94 -14.39 -0.77
CA LEU A 256 -0.59 -15.65 -0.12
C LEU A 256 -0.03 -15.36 1.27
N PRO A 257 -0.79 -15.64 2.35
CA PRO A 257 -0.17 -15.83 3.65
C PRO A 257 0.79 -16.99 3.50
N THR A 258 2.05 -16.81 3.85
CA THR A 258 2.94 -17.94 4.11
C THR A 258 2.32 -18.73 5.26
N THR A 259 1.54 -19.74 4.91
CA THR A 259 1.15 -20.78 5.84
C THR A 259 2.37 -21.68 6.03
N GLU A 260 3.10 -21.51 7.11
CA GLU A 260 3.72 -22.61 7.83
C GLU A 260 2.88 -22.94 9.05
#